data_11ae199547cd9657fa73840163dadb83
#
_entry.id   11ae199547cd9657fa73840163dadb83
#
_cell.length_a   1.000
_cell.length_b   1.000
_cell.length_c   1.000
_cell.angle_alpha   90.00
_cell.angle_beta   90.00
_cell.angle_gamma   90.00
#
_symmetry.space_group_name_H-M   'P 1'
#
loop_
_entity.id
_entity.type
_entity.pdbx_description
1 polymer ?
#
loop_
_entity_poly.entity_id
_entity_poly.type
_entity_poly.pdbx_seq_one_letter_code
_entity_poly.pdbx_strand_id
1 'polypeptide(L)'
;MNLVCRNIATVVILVAVSLSHAQFERSKPDTQPIHHPVPSIQDTESLAQRDARMQWWREGRFGMFIHWGLYSIPAGTWDGKQIPGIGEWIMNNASIPVAEYKALAPRFNPTSFSAREIVALAKAAGMKYMVITAKHHDGFAMFDSKANSFNIVAATPFKRDPLRELAEECRKQGMKLGFYYSQDQDWTAPGGSAYKTGNHDSASHHWDSAQDGDFDSYLHTKAIPQIKELLTQYAEFPVVVWFDTPTANMTPDRAAEIVTLLNQHPNLIWNNRLGGSYQGDTETPEQYIPPQGFPGRDWESCMTINATWGYKSYDTNFKSVETLLRNLIDIASKGGNYLLNVGPDSKGVIPAAEAERLQQIGKWLAVNGEAIYDSKPTLFGPEAGALSPIEEEKMGNPKFIPSWNWRSTTKADKIYIEIFTWPGSGSFHLVKPPRKVTSAYLL
;
A
#
# COMPACT_ATOMS: atom_id res chain seq x y z
N MET A 1 -27.16 11.78 10.57
CA MET A 1 -26.44 10.46 10.49
C MET A 1 -26.91 9.81 9.19
N ASN A 2 -26.07 9.88 8.14
CA ASN A 2 -26.46 9.48 6.78
C ASN A 2 -26.70 7.97 6.70
N LEU A 3 -27.66 7.56 5.88
CA LEU A 3 -28.13 6.18 5.68
C LEU A 3 -27.03 5.13 5.35
N VAL A 4 -25.89 5.56 4.82
CA VAL A 4 -24.80 4.68 4.33
C VAL A 4 -24.10 3.89 5.46
N CYS A 5 -24.07 4.44 6.68
CA CYS A 5 -23.42 3.75 7.82
C CYS A 5 -24.32 2.79 8.59
N ARG A 6 -25.60 2.66 8.21
CA ARG A 6 -26.57 1.81 8.93
C ARG A 6 -26.53 0.33 8.57
N ASN A 7 -25.79 -0.07 7.52
CA ASN A 7 -25.87 -1.43 6.99
C ASN A 7 -24.83 -2.39 7.57
N ILE A 8 -23.75 -1.91 8.20
CA ILE A 8 -22.78 -2.79 8.87
C ILE A 8 -22.94 -2.65 10.37
N ALA A 9 -23.37 -3.72 11.03
CA ALA A 9 -23.52 -3.76 12.49
C ALA A 9 -22.36 -4.53 13.12
N THR A 10 -21.72 -3.92 14.13
CA THR A 10 -20.68 -4.59 14.91
C THR A 10 -21.27 -5.12 16.21
N VAL A 11 -21.20 -6.43 16.41
CA VAL A 11 -21.60 -7.12 17.63
C VAL A 11 -20.36 -7.49 18.42
N VAL A 12 -20.32 -7.12 19.69
CA VAL A 12 -19.26 -7.51 20.62
C VAL A 12 -19.75 -8.72 21.42
N ILE A 13 -18.92 -9.76 21.45
CA ILE A 13 -19.16 -10.95 22.25
C ILE A 13 -18.05 -11.06 23.30
N LEU A 14 -18.41 -10.98 24.57
CA LEU A 14 -17.50 -11.25 25.67
C LEU A 14 -17.40 -12.75 25.90
N VAL A 15 -16.18 -13.26 25.96
CA VAL A 15 -15.90 -14.69 26.16
C VAL A 15 -15.09 -14.90 27.43
N ALA A 16 -15.37 -16.00 28.14
CA ALA A 16 -14.59 -16.38 29.30
C ALA A 16 -13.15 -16.74 28.88
N VAL A 17 -12.16 -16.07 29.44
CA VAL A 17 -10.76 -16.38 29.21
C VAL A 17 -10.36 -17.52 30.13
N SER A 18 -10.25 -18.75 29.62
CA SER A 18 -9.36 -19.73 30.22
C SER A 18 -7.97 -19.51 29.63
N LEU A 19 -7.00 -19.18 30.47
CA LEU A 19 -5.60 -19.00 30.09
C LEU A 19 -5.00 -20.34 29.62
N SER A 20 -5.31 -20.75 28.42
CA SER A 20 -4.48 -21.69 27.68
C SER A 20 -3.76 -20.89 26.59
N HIS A 21 -2.48 -20.68 26.75
CA HIS A 21 -1.61 -20.19 25.71
C HIS A 21 -1.54 -21.26 24.62
N ALA A 22 -2.47 -21.25 23.69
CA ALA A 22 -2.24 -21.89 22.41
C ALA A 22 -1.25 -20.99 21.65
N GLN A 23 0.04 -21.30 21.78
CA GLN A 23 1.05 -20.81 20.85
C GLN A 23 0.60 -21.30 19.47
N PHE A 24 0.24 -20.38 18.60
CA PHE A 24 0.15 -20.65 17.18
C PHE A 24 1.58 -20.93 16.73
N GLU A 25 1.98 -22.20 16.65
CA GLU A 25 3.22 -22.58 16.02
C GLU A 25 3.14 -22.15 14.55
N ARG A 26 3.91 -21.11 14.23
CA ARG A 26 4.17 -20.74 12.85
C ARG A 26 5.00 -21.90 12.25
N SER A 27 4.35 -22.79 11.51
CA SER A 27 5.06 -23.73 10.65
C SER A 27 5.91 -22.91 9.67
N LYS A 28 7.23 -23.02 9.75
CA LYS A 28 8.11 -22.50 8.70
C LYS A 28 7.70 -23.19 7.39
N PRO A 29 7.53 -22.43 6.29
CA PRO A 29 7.40 -23.06 4.99
C PRO A 29 8.63 -23.94 4.75
N ASP A 30 8.41 -25.15 4.27
CA ASP A 30 9.44 -26.14 3.95
C ASP A 30 10.12 -25.75 2.62
N THR A 31 10.71 -24.58 2.59
CA THR A 31 11.53 -24.10 1.46
C THR A 31 12.97 -24.12 1.90
N GLN A 32 13.82 -24.74 1.07
CA GLN A 32 15.29 -24.63 1.22
C GLN A 32 15.63 -23.15 1.45
N PRO A 33 16.48 -22.81 2.43
CA PRO A 33 16.85 -21.43 2.67
C PRO A 33 17.46 -20.85 1.40
N ILE A 34 16.83 -19.81 0.85
CA ILE A 34 17.39 -19.04 -0.26
C ILE A 34 18.66 -18.40 0.29
N HIS A 35 19.80 -18.73 -0.26
CA HIS A 35 21.07 -18.13 0.15
C HIS A 35 21.21 -16.76 -0.50
N HIS A 36 20.92 -15.71 0.26
CA HIS A 36 21.14 -14.34 -0.20
C HIS A 36 22.62 -13.95 -0.10
N PRO A 37 23.20 -13.23 -1.08
CA PRO A 37 24.58 -12.73 -1.01
C PRO A 37 24.87 -11.89 0.24
N VAL A 38 23.88 -11.09 0.66
CA VAL A 38 23.88 -10.34 1.92
C VAL A 38 22.61 -10.71 2.69
N PRO A 39 22.71 -11.27 3.90
CA PRO A 39 21.52 -11.53 4.72
C PRO A 39 20.77 -10.22 5.02
N SER A 40 19.46 -10.24 4.90
CA SER A 40 18.62 -9.14 5.34
C SER A 40 18.42 -9.19 6.84
N ILE A 41 17.90 -8.09 7.43
CA ILE A 41 17.56 -8.08 8.87
C ILE A 41 16.53 -9.17 9.20
N GLN A 42 15.61 -9.45 8.29
CA GLN A 42 14.59 -10.50 8.43
C GLN A 42 15.19 -11.90 8.53
N ASP A 43 16.37 -12.12 7.95
CA ASP A 43 17.08 -13.39 8.02
C ASP A 43 17.83 -13.58 9.36
N THR A 44 18.15 -12.48 10.05
CA THR A 44 19.04 -12.45 11.22
C THR A 44 18.36 -12.10 12.53
N GLU A 45 17.22 -11.40 12.48
CA GLU A 45 16.47 -11.01 13.68
C GLU A 45 15.77 -12.21 14.35
N SER A 46 15.67 -12.23 15.65
CA SER A 46 14.83 -13.18 16.39
C SER A 46 13.34 -12.85 16.20
N LEU A 47 12.46 -13.82 16.45
CA LEU A 47 11.01 -13.60 16.40
C LEU A 47 10.56 -12.48 17.34
N ALA A 48 11.15 -12.38 18.54
CA ALA A 48 10.83 -11.32 19.51
C ALA A 48 11.24 -9.94 18.99
N GLN A 49 12.39 -9.81 18.35
CA GLN A 49 12.83 -8.55 17.73
C GLN A 49 11.91 -8.15 16.58
N ARG A 50 11.57 -9.12 15.70
CA ARG A 50 10.61 -8.91 14.64
C ARG A 50 9.25 -8.47 15.18
N ASP A 51 8.74 -9.15 16.20
CA ASP A 51 7.44 -8.83 16.76
C ASP A 51 7.42 -7.42 17.37
N ALA A 52 8.47 -7.01 18.06
CA ALA A 52 8.59 -5.66 18.60
C ALA A 52 8.65 -4.59 17.49
N ARG A 53 9.40 -4.84 16.41
CA ARG A 53 9.54 -3.93 15.27
C ARG A 53 8.26 -3.78 14.47
N MET A 54 7.55 -4.89 14.25
CA MET A 54 6.33 -4.95 13.44
C MET A 54 5.05 -4.59 14.21
N GLN A 55 5.10 -4.50 15.53
CA GLN A 55 3.92 -4.33 16.39
C GLN A 55 3.07 -3.12 15.98
N TRP A 56 3.67 -1.95 15.89
CA TRP A 56 2.96 -0.70 15.55
C TRP A 56 2.23 -0.80 14.19
N TRP A 57 2.83 -1.49 13.22
CA TRP A 57 2.29 -1.65 11.87
C TRP A 57 1.11 -2.63 11.89
N ARG A 58 1.26 -3.77 12.58
CA ARG A 58 0.17 -4.76 12.76
C ARG A 58 -1.01 -4.18 13.53
N GLU A 59 -0.77 -3.35 14.53
CA GLU A 59 -1.81 -2.66 15.30
C GLU A 59 -2.51 -1.58 14.47
N GLY A 60 -1.81 -0.98 13.52
CA GLY A 60 -2.27 0.12 12.70
C GLY A 60 -3.38 -0.23 11.73
N ARG A 61 -3.35 -1.41 11.11
CA ARG A 61 -4.35 -1.98 10.20
C ARG A 61 -4.74 -1.15 8.98
N PHE A 62 -4.65 0.18 9.00
CA PHE A 62 -5.15 1.06 7.95
C PHE A 62 -4.15 2.17 7.66
N GLY A 63 -3.74 2.28 6.39
CA GLY A 63 -2.80 3.28 5.89
C GLY A 63 -3.31 4.00 4.64
N MET A 64 -2.74 5.19 4.36
CA MET A 64 -2.96 5.95 3.13
C MET A 64 -1.82 5.70 2.17
N PHE A 65 -2.13 5.30 0.94
CA PHE A 65 -1.19 5.34 -0.16
C PHE A 65 -1.41 6.61 -0.97
N ILE A 66 -0.35 7.26 -1.43
CA ILE A 66 -0.44 8.48 -2.24
C ILE A 66 0.37 8.28 -3.51
N HIS A 67 -0.32 8.19 -4.65
CA HIS A 67 0.31 8.19 -5.96
C HIS A 67 0.23 9.59 -6.57
N TRP A 68 1.35 10.31 -6.54
CA TRP A 68 1.41 11.69 -7.02
C TRP A 68 2.73 11.97 -7.74
N GLY A 69 2.67 12.58 -8.92
CA GLY A 69 3.82 12.87 -9.77
C GLY A 69 3.44 13.64 -11.03
N LEU A 70 4.36 13.72 -12.00
CA LEU A 70 4.15 14.42 -13.27
C LEU A 70 2.95 13.90 -14.06
N TYR A 71 2.63 12.61 -13.94
CA TYR A 71 1.48 11.97 -14.57
C TYR A 71 0.13 12.59 -14.18
N SER A 72 0.07 13.36 -13.10
CA SER A 72 -1.12 14.12 -12.73
C SER A 72 -1.40 15.33 -13.65
N ILE A 73 -0.42 15.78 -14.44
CA ILE A 73 -0.59 16.87 -15.42
C ILE A 73 -1.42 16.40 -16.62
N PRO A 74 -1.03 15.34 -17.35
CA PRO A 74 -1.83 14.80 -18.43
C PRO A 74 -3.15 14.17 -17.94
N ALA A 75 -3.21 13.76 -16.67
CA ALA A 75 -4.43 13.28 -16.02
C ALA A 75 -5.19 12.22 -16.85
N GLY A 76 -4.44 11.30 -17.45
CA GLY A 76 -4.97 10.21 -18.27
C GLY A 76 -5.23 10.56 -19.75
N THR A 77 -4.93 11.78 -20.19
CA THR A 77 -5.13 12.23 -21.57
C THR A 77 -3.82 12.67 -22.21
N TRP A 78 -3.50 12.19 -23.42
CA TRP A 78 -2.33 12.61 -24.18
C TRP A 78 -2.72 12.88 -25.63
N ASP A 79 -2.22 13.99 -26.20
CA ASP A 79 -2.55 14.45 -27.57
C ASP A 79 -4.06 14.43 -27.86
N GLY A 80 -4.87 14.89 -26.90
CA GLY A 80 -6.31 14.96 -27.01
C GLY A 80 -7.04 13.62 -26.92
N LYS A 81 -6.32 12.51 -26.67
CA LYS A 81 -6.89 11.16 -26.56
C LYS A 81 -6.85 10.66 -25.13
N GLN A 82 -7.92 10.04 -24.66
CA GLN A 82 -7.91 9.30 -23.40
C GLN A 82 -7.04 8.05 -23.55
N ILE A 83 -6.05 7.90 -22.67
CA ILE A 83 -5.13 6.76 -22.69
C ILE A 83 -5.69 5.64 -21.79
N PRO A 84 -5.89 4.44 -22.31
CA PRO A 84 -6.32 3.28 -21.53
C PRO A 84 -5.33 2.93 -20.39
N GLY A 85 -5.81 2.18 -19.41
CA GLY A 85 -5.00 1.76 -18.26
C GLY A 85 -4.99 2.78 -17.12
N ILE A 86 -4.04 2.66 -16.22
CA ILE A 86 -3.90 3.47 -15.01
C ILE A 86 -3.15 4.77 -15.27
N GLY A 87 -3.45 5.82 -14.51
CA GLY A 87 -3.00 7.19 -14.82
C GLY A 87 -1.49 7.39 -14.73
N GLU A 88 -0.85 6.79 -13.76
CA GLU A 88 0.59 6.87 -13.53
C GLU A 88 1.42 6.10 -14.58
N TRP A 89 0.78 5.21 -15.35
CA TRP A 89 1.39 4.49 -16.47
C TRP A 89 1.24 5.20 -17.83
N ILE A 90 0.74 6.43 -17.85
CA ILE A 90 0.44 7.15 -19.10
C ILE A 90 1.65 7.26 -20.03
N MET A 91 2.86 7.47 -19.48
CA MET A 91 4.08 7.55 -20.28
C MET A 91 4.34 6.24 -21.04
N ASN A 92 4.21 5.11 -20.38
CA ASN A 92 4.38 3.77 -20.96
C ASN A 92 3.25 3.42 -21.92
N ASN A 93 1.98 3.58 -21.47
CA ASN A 93 0.81 3.18 -22.24
C ASN A 93 0.65 3.96 -23.55
N ALA A 94 1.09 5.22 -23.58
CA ALA A 94 1.08 6.06 -24.77
C ALA A 94 2.42 6.11 -25.49
N SER A 95 3.45 5.40 -25.01
CA SER A 95 4.82 5.42 -25.53
C SER A 95 5.34 6.85 -25.70
N ILE A 96 5.13 7.71 -24.68
CA ILE A 96 5.51 9.12 -24.75
C ILE A 96 7.04 9.22 -24.78
N PRO A 97 7.63 9.93 -25.76
CA PRO A 97 9.06 10.15 -25.83
C PRO A 97 9.62 10.79 -24.55
N VAL A 98 10.81 10.37 -24.15
CA VAL A 98 11.44 10.83 -22.90
C VAL A 98 11.54 12.36 -22.84
N ALA A 99 11.92 12.99 -23.94
CA ALA A 99 12.05 14.45 -24.03
C ALA A 99 10.69 15.16 -23.82
N GLU A 100 9.61 14.61 -24.41
CA GLU A 100 8.26 15.17 -24.27
C GLU A 100 7.72 15.00 -22.84
N TYR A 101 7.95 13.84 -22.23
CA TYR A 101 7.52 13.61 -20.85
C TYR A 101 8.30 14.53 -19.86
N LYS A 102 9.62 14.65 -20.03
CA LYS A 102 10.43 15.57 -19.21
C LYS A 102 10.00 17.03 -19.37
N ALA A 103 9.48 17.43 -20.52
CA ALA A 103 8.93 18.77 -20.75
C ALA A 103 7.67 19.09 -19.93
N LEU A 104 7.09 18.11 -19.23
CA LEU A 104 6.02 18.35 -18.26
C LEU A 104 6.53 19.03 -16.98
N ALA A 105 7.78 18.77 -16.56
CA ALA A 105 8.29 19.26 -15.28
C ALA A 105 8.21 20.79 -15.12
N PRO A 106 8.58 21.64 -16.10
CA PRO A 106 8.39 23.09 -16.00
C PRO A 106 6.92 23.55 -15.85
N ARG A 107 5.96 22.69 -16.13
CA ARG A 107 4.52 22.94 -15.99
C ARG A 107 3.96 22.48 -14.63
N PHE A 108 4.73 21.70 -13.87
CA PHE A 108 4.31 21.16 -12.59
C PHE A 108 4.54 22.17 -11.46
N ASN A 109 3.49 22.86 -11.08
CA ASN A 109 3.51 23.86 -10.01
C ASN A 109 2.32 23.66 -9.04
N PRO A 110 2.38 22.68 -8.14
CA PRO A 110 1.28 22.32 -7.26
C PRO A 110 1.10 23.29 -6.09
N THR A 111 0.75 24.54 -6.38
CA THR A 111 0.65 25.63 -5.39
C THR A 111 -0.44 25.42 -4.34
N SER A 112 -1.39 24.50 -4.56
CA SER A 112 -2.45 24.14 -3.61
C SER A 112 -2.06 22.95 -2.71
N PHE A 113 -0.86 22.41 -2.86
CA PHE A 113 -0.38 21.32 -1.98
C PHE A 113 -0.26 21.80 -0.54
N SER A 114 -0.85 21.05 0.37
CA SER A 114 -0.82 21.29 1.82
C SER A 114 -0.56 19.98 2.57
N ALA A 115 0.64 19.79 3.06
CA ALA A 115 0.99 18.62 3.90
C ALA A 115 0.06 18.51 5.11
N ARG A 116 -0.26 19.66 5.73
CA ARG A 116 -1.17 19.73 6.89
C ARG A 116 -2.55 19.15 6.58
N GLU A 117 -3.14 19.53 5.45
CA GLU A 117 -4.49 19.07 5.07
C GLU A 117 -4.49 17.58 4.72
N ILE A 118 -3.46 17.10 4.02
CA ILE A 118 -3.32 15.69 3.67
C ILE A 118 -3.18 14.83 4.93
N VAL A 119 -2.30 15.20 5.86
CA VAL A 119 -2.11 14.47 7.12
C VAL A 119 -3.37 14.54 8.00
N ALA A 120 -4.03 15.70 8.05
CA ALA A 120 -5.28 15.85 8.79
C ALA A 120 -6.39 14.97 8.21
N LEU A 121 -6.50 14.87 6.87
CA LEU A 121 -7.45 13.98 6.21
C LEU A 121 -7.17 12.51 6.53
N ALA A 122 -5.91 12.06 6.47
CA ALA A 122 -5.53 10.70 6.82
C ALA A 122 -5.90 10.36 8.27
N LYS A 123 -5.63 11.27 9.20
CA LYS A 123 -6.05 11.11 10.61
C LYS A 123 -7.55 11.07 10.78
N ALA A 124 -8.27 11.98 10.12
CA ALA A 124 -9.73 12.02 10.15
C ALA A 124 -10.36 10.75 9.56
N ALA A 125 -9.70 10.11 8.59
CA ALA A 125 -10.07 8.81 8.05
C ALA A 125 -9.77 7.64 9.00
N GLY A 126 -9.02 7.86 10.09
CA GLY A 126 -8.59 6.82 11.03
C GLY A 126 -7.30 6.10 10.63
N MET A 127 -6.60 6.55 9.60
CA MET A 127 -5.34 5.95 9.15
C MET A 127 -4.21 6.16 10.15
N LYS A 128 -3.29 5.20 10.25
CA LYS A 128 -2.18 5.19 11.23
C LYS A 128 -0.82 5.44 10.60
N TYR A 129 -0.71 5.26 9.30
CA TYR A 129 0.51 5.52 8.54
C TYR A 129 0.15 5.96 7.11
N MET A 130 1.16 6.50 6.44
CA MET A 130 1.06 6.95 5.05
C MET A 130 2.28 6.45 4.28
N VAL A 131 2.09 6.13 3.01
CA VAL A 131 3.17 5.84 2.05
C VAL A 131 2.96 6.73 0.83
N ILE A 132 3.98 7.47 0.41
CA ILE A 132 3.91 8.36 -0.76
C ILE A 132 4.94 7.96 -1.80
N THR A 133 4.59 8.10 -3.09
CA THR A 133 5.53 7.92 -4.20
C THR A 133 6.65 8.96 -4.14
N ALA A 134 7.83 8.54 -3.68
CA ALA A 134 9.03 9.37 -3.76
C ALA A 134 9.60 9.42 -5.20
N LYS A 135 9.55 8.27 -5.91
CA LYS A 135 9.80 8.15 -7.35
C LYS A 135 8.99 6.98 -7.89
N HIS A 136 8.11 7.25 -8.86
CA HIS A 136 7.41 6.21 -9.61
C HIS A 136 8.23 5.76 -10.84
N HIS A 137 7.70 4.86 -11.67
CA HIS A 137 8.36 4.32 -12.87
C HIS A 137 8.72 5.39 -13.90
N ASP A 138 8.04 6.54 -13.92
CA ASP A 138 8.35 7.68 -14.77
C ASP A 138 9.69 8.37 -14.44
N GLY A 139 10.33 7.96 -13.35
CA GLY A 139 11.66 8.41 -12.94
C GLY A 139 11.71 9.81 -12.34
N PHE A 140 10.58 10.50 -12.17
CA PHE A 140 10.53 11.81 -11.55
C PHE A 140 10.56 11.72 -10.03
N ALA A 141 11.55 12.36 -9.40
CA ALA A 141 11.65 12.36 -7.94
C ALA A 141 10.80 13.50 -7.32
N MET A 142 9.91 13.15 -6.42
CA MET A 142 9.03 14.06 -5.69
C MET A 142 9.70 14.68 -4.45
N PHE A 143 11.04 14.66 -4.38
CA PHE A 143 11.85 15.20 -3.29
C PHE A 143 13.11 15.88 -3.83
N ASP A 144 13.83 16.61 -2.97
CA ASP A 144 15.07 17.33 -3.32
C ASP A 144 16.26 16.38 -3.48
N SER A 145 16.23 15.53 -4.51
CA SER A 145 17.33 14.62 -4.83
C SER A 145 18.55 15.38 -5.36
N LYS A 146 19.72 15.08 -4.82
CA LYS A 146 21.02 15.57 -5.33
C LYS A 146 21.62 14.59 -6.33
N ALA A 147 21.18 13.35 -6.34
CA ALA A 147 21.64 12.33 -7.28
C ALA A 147 21.13 12.59 -8.71
N ASN A 148 19.98 13.25 -8.88
CA ASN A 148 19.43 13.52 -10.21
C ASN A 148 18.60 14.81 -10.23
N SER A 149 18.81 15.66 -11.24
CA SER A 149 18.11 16.95 -11.38
C SER A 149 16.66 16.82 -11.88
N PHE A 150 16.24 15.65 -12.36
CA PHE A 150 14.85 15.41 -12.74
C PHE A 150 14.01 15.16 -11.49
N ASN A 151 13.81 16.23 -10.73
CA ASN A 151 13.09 16.23 -9.46
C ASN A 151 12.25 17.49 -9.27
N ILE A 152 11.31 17.45 -8.33
CA ILE A 152 10.34 18.53 -8.11
C ILE A 152 10.97 19.86 -7.71
N VAL A 153 12.10 19.84 -7.01
CA VAL A 153 12.77 21.08 -6.57
C VAL A 153 13.61 21.68 -7.70
N ALA A 154 14.39 20.85 -8.39
CA ALA A 154 15.31 21.34 -9.43
C ALA A 154 14.59 21.66 -10.75
N ALA A 155 13.68 20.77 -11.20
CA ALA A 155 13.10 20.81 -12.55
C ALA A 155 11.79 21.59 -12.66
N THR A 156 11.15 21.99 -11.53
CA THR A 156 9.84 22.64 -11.56
C THR A 156 9.87 24.05 -10.99
N PRO A 157 8.88 24.90 -11.29
CA PRO A 157 8.72 26.21 -10.65
C PRO A 157 8.28 26.13 -9.19
N PHE A 158 7.82 24.97 -8.71
CA PHE A 158 7.33 24.78 -7.34
C PHE A 158 8.43 25.01 -6.28
N LYS A 159 9.66 24.54 -6.53
CA LYS A 159 10.84 24.78 -5.70
C LYS A 159 10.72 24.38 -4.23
N ARG A 160 9.75 23.57 -3.88
CA ARG A 160 9.53 23.01 -2.53
C ARG A 160 9.70 21.51 -2.55
N ASP A 161 10.01 20.93 -1.39
CA ASP A 161 10.13 19.49 -1.18
C ASP A 161 8.88 18.97 -0.43
N PRO A 162 7.88 18.44 -1.14
CA PRO A 162 6.65 17.98 -0.51
C PRO A 162 6.85 16.78 0.42
N LEU A 163 7.86 15.93 0.17
CA LEU A 163 8.17 14.82 1.07
C LEU A 163 8.70 15.32 2.42
N ARG A 164 9.54 16.36 2.40
CA ARG A 164 10.02 17.03 3.61
C ARG A 164 8.87 17.63 4.40
N GLU A 165 8.00 18.36 3.73
CA GLU A 165 6.85 18.98 4.37
C GLU A 165 5.88 17.94 4.96
N LEU A 166 5.62 16.85 4.24
CA LEU A 166 4.81 15.73 4.76
C LEU A 166 5.48 15.06 5.96
N ALA A 167 6.79 14.81 5.90
CA ALA A 167 7.52 14.18 6.98
C ALA A 167 7.44 15.01 8.27
N GLU A 168 7.70 16.32 8.17
CA GLU A 168 7.61 17.24 9.31
C GLU A 168 6.19 17.31 9.88
N GLU A 169 5.18 17.35 9.01
CA GLU A 169 3.80 17.41 9.43
C GLU A 169 3.32 16.09 10.04
N CYS A 170 3.73 14.95 9.49
CA CYS A 170 3.49 13.63 10.06
C CYS A 170 4.07 13.53 11.48
N ARG A 171 5.29 14.02 11.70
CA ARG A 171 5.89 14.07 13.04
C ARG A 171 5.06 14.92 14.00
N LYS A 172 4.67 16.13 13.59
CA LYS A 172 3.85 17.03 14.42
C LYS A 172 2.52 16.39 14.81
N GLN A 173 1.91 15.65 13.92
CA GLN A 173 0.60 15.05 14.14
C GLN A 173 0.64 13.61 14.65
N GLY A 174 1.84 13.01 14.84
CA GLY A 174 2.01 11.62 15.31
C GLY A 174 1.62 10.57 14.28
N MET A 175 1.73 10.90 12.97
CA MET A 175 1.50 9.97 11.86
C MET A 175 2.82 9.33 11.45
N LYS A 176 2.81 8.04 11.14
CA LYS A 176 3.97 7.33 10.57
C LYS A 176 4.03 7.57 9.07
N LEU A 177 5.25 7.76 8.52
CA LEU A 177 5.45 8.01 7.10
C LEU A 177 6.39 6.96 6.49
N GLY A 178 6.05 6.48 5.29
CA GLY A 178 6.87 5.64 4.44
C GLY A 178 7.00 6.23 3.04
N PHE A 179 7.96 5.72 2.28
CA PHE A 179 8.22 6.11 0.91
C PHE A 179 8.09 4.92 -0.03
N TYR A 180 7.28 5.07 -1.07
CA TYR A 180 7.32 4.20 -2.24
C TYR A 180 8.49 4.61 -3.13
N TYR A 181 9.24 3.64 -3.62
CA TYR A 181 10.33 3.87 -4.57
C TYR A 181 10.39 2.77 -5.62
N SER A 182 10.25 3.14 -6.89
CA SER A 182 10.45 2.25 -8.03
C SER A 182 11.95 2.07 -8.27
N GLN A 183 12.52 0.98 -7.74
CA GLN A 183 13.97 0.77 -7.73
C GLN A 183 14.53 0.26 -9.07
N ASP A 184 13.71 -0.48 -9.80
CA ASP A 184 14.12 -1.17 -11.01
C ASP A 184 13.66 -0.43 -12.26
N GLN A 185 12.37 -0.11 -12.36
CA GLN A 185 11.83 0.63 -13.48
C GLN A 185 12.09 2.13 -13.35
N ASP A 186 12.62 2.70 -14.45
CA ASP A 186 12.76 4.15 -14.63
C ASP A 186 12.74 4.48 -16.12
N TRP A 187 11.59 4.93 -16.58
CA TRP A 187 11.34 5.16 -18.02
C TRP A 187 11.99 6.41 -18.57
N THR A 188 12.65 7.23 -17.76
CA THR A 188 13.32 8.47 -18.17
C THR A 188 14.82 8.44 -17.96
N ALA A 189 15.36 7.41 -17.33
CA ALA A 189 16.78 7.24 -17.12
C ALA A 189 17.36 6.21 -18.11
N PRO A 190 18.52 6.50 -18.75
CA PRO A 190 19.24 5.48 -19.50
C PRO A 190 19.55 4.28 -18.63
N GLY A 191 19.22 3.08 -19.11
CA GLY A 191 19.45 1.80 -18.41
C GLY A 191 18.39 1.42 -17.38
N GLY A 192 17.45 2.31 -17.04
CA GLY A 192 16.29 1.93 -16.21
C GLY A 192 15.41 0.91 -16.92
N SER A 193 14.89 -0.08 -16.19
CA SER A 193 14.02 -1.09 -16.80
C SER A 193 12.68 -0.49 -17.21
N ALA A 194 12.09 -1.09 -18.24
CA ALA A 194 10.71 -0.88 -18.61
C ALA A 194 10.11 -2.20 -19.09
N TYR A 195 8.85 -2.48 -18.79
CA TYR A 195 8.15 -3.57 -19.41
C TYR A 195 6.76 -3.11 -19.90
N LYS A 196 6.23 -3.83 -20.85
CA LYS A 196 4.85 -3.61 -21.33
C LYS A 196 3.88 -4.23 -20.35
N THR A 197 2.84 -3.50 -19.98
CA THR A 197 1.75 -4.01 -19.12
C THR A 197 1.28 -5.40 -19.60
N GLY A 198 1.32 -6.38 -18.71
CA GLY A 198 0.95 -7.77 -18.98
C GLY A 198 2.09 -8.67 -19.51
N ASN A 199 3.30 -8.15 -19.70
CA ASN A 199 4.48 -8.95 -20.05
C ASN A 199 5.65 -8.64 -19.13
N HIS A 200 5.64 -9.23 -17.94
CA HIS A 200 6.65 -9.04 -16.90
C HIS A 200 8.03 -9.67 -17.23
N ASP A 201 8.10 -10.50 -18.28
CA ASP A 201 9.35 -11.19 -18.66
C ASP A 201 10.28 -10.29 -19.50
N SER A 202 9.80 -9.13 -19.97
CA SER A 202 10.57 -8.22 -20.80
C SER A 202 11.06 -7.02 -19.99
N ALA A 203 12.26 -7.12 -19.43
CA ALA A 203 12.91 -6.04 -18.69
C ALA A 203 13.27 -4.81 -19.54
N SER A 204 13.22 -4.91 -20.88
CA SER A 204 13.77 -3.94 -21.82
C SER A 204 12.74 -3.53 -22.90
N HIS A 205 11.52 -3.23 -22.50
CA HIS A 205 10.53 -2.69 -23.44
C HIS A 205 10.72 -1.18 -23.62
N HIS A 206 11.89 -0.78 -24.12
CA HIS A 206 12.16 0.61 -24.45
C HIS A 206 11.43 1.02 -25.73
N TRP A 207 10.87 2.23 -25.74
CA TRP A 207 10.19 2.84 -26.91
C TRP A 207 10.90 4.12 -27.38
N ASP A 208 11.96 4.53 -26.68
CA ASP A 208 12.77 5.70 -26.98
C ASP A 208 14.24 5.35 -26.73
N SER A 209 15.12 5.69 -27.69
CA SER A 209 16.56 5.44 -27.56
C SER A 209 17.22 6.15 -26.36
N ALA A 210 16.57 7.19 -25.81
CA ALA A 210 17.03 7.83 -24.60
C ALA A 210 16.91 6.94 -23.33
N GLN A 211 16.19 5.82 -23.42
CA GLN A 211 16.06 4.80 -22.37
C GLN A 211 17.20 3.77 -22.42
N ASP A 212 17.89 3.67 -23.58
CA ASP A 212 18.93 2.68 -23.77
C ASP A 212 20.13 3.00 -22.89
N GLY A 213 20.67 1.99 -22.22
CA GLY A 213 21.79 2.13 -21.32
C GLY A 213 22.08 0.87 -20.53
N ASP A 214 23.07 0.97 -19.66
CA ASP A 214 23.45 -0.10 -18.76
C ASP A 214 22.68 0.00 -17.42
N PHE A 215 22.08 -1.11 -17.00
CA PHE A 215 21.28 -1.14 -15.76
C PHE A 215 22.13 -0.89 -14.51
N ASP A 216 23.38 -1.40 -14.47
CA ASP A 216 24.26 -1.15 -13.32
C ASP A 216 24.64 0.32 -13.22
N SER A 217 24.85 0.99 -14.36
CA SER A 217 25.05 2.43 -14.39
C SER A 217 23.85 3.19 -13.84
N TYR A 218 22.62 2.82 -14.24
CA TYR A 218 21.39 3.39 -13.67
C TYR A 218 21.31 3.16 -12.16
N LEU A 219 21.54 1.92 -11.73
CA LEU A 219 21.45 1.53 -10.33
C LEU A 219 22.42 2.35 -9.45
N HIS A 220 23.68 2.47 -9.87
CA HIS A 220 24.73 3.13 -9.10
C HIS A 220 24.70 4.67 -9.21
N THR A 221 24.17 5.25 -10.30
CA THR A 221 24.18 6.71 -10.48
C THR A 221 22.86 7.36 -10.06
N LYS A 222 21.76 6.60 -9.99
CA LYS A 222 20.44 7.16 -9.66
C LYS A 222 19.72 6.40 -8.55
N ALA A 223 19.42 5.10 -8.72
CA ALA A 223 18.51 4.39 -7.81
C ALA A 223 19.10 4.25 -6.40
N ILE A 224 20.30 3.67 -6.24
CA ILE A 224 20.95 3.50 -4.93
C ILE A 224 21.22 4.85 -4.26
N PRO A 225 21.79 5.88 -4.95
CA PRO A 225 21.95 7.21 -4.37
C PRO A 225 20.64 7.81 -3.87
N GLN A 226 19.55 7.74 -4.64
CA GLN A 226 18.24 8.26 -4.23
C GLN A 226 17.65 7.50 -3.03
N ILE A 227 17.76 6.17 -3.00
CA ILE A 227 17.35 5.38 -1.82
C ILE A 227 18.16 5.80 -0.60
N LYS A 228 19.48 5.96 -0.75
CA LYS A 228 20.35 6.46 0.34
C LYS A 228 19.93 7.86 0.80
N GLU A 229 19.59 8.76 -0.12
CA GLU A 229 19.07 10.10 0.22
C GLU A 229 17.77 10.00 1.05
N LEU A 230 16.81 9.17 0.63
CA LEU A 230 15.56 8.96 1.37
C LEU A 230 15.82 8.40 2.78
N LEU A 231 16.78 7.50 2.94
CA LEU A 231 17.12 6.89 4.22
C LEU A 231 17.94 7.81 5.14
N THR A 232 18.63 8.82 4.60
CA THR A 232 19.50 9.72 5.38
C THR A 232 18.93 11.11 5.56
N GLN A 233 18.40 11.74 4.51
CA GLN A 233 17.83 13.09 4.58
C GLN A 233 16.53 13.14 5.38
N TYR A 234 15.81 12.02 5.44
CA TYR A 234 14.55 11.84 6.15
C TYR A 234 14.68 10.78 7.26
N ALA A 235 15.90 10.54 7.77
CA ALA A 235 16.24 9.42 8.67
C ALA A 235 15.35 9.29 9.91
N GLU A 236 14.78 10.40 10.38
CA GLU A 236 13.87 10.42 11.53
C GLU A 236 12.43 10.02 11.18
N PHE A 237 12.09 9.88 9.89
CA PHE A 237 10.71 9.79 9.41
C PHE A 237 10.36 8.45 8.76
N PRO A 238 11.16 7.90 7.80
CA PRO A 238 10.70 6.73 7.07
C PRO A 238 10.66 5.50 7.98
N VAL A 239 9.47 4.95 8.12
CA VAL A 239 9.26 3.68 8.84
C VAL A 239 8.92 2.54 7.89
N VAL A 240 8.56 2.86 6.63
CA VAL A 240 8.29 1.91 5.55
C VAL A 240 9.00 2.36 4.29
N VAL A 241 9.67 1.43 3.61
CA VAL A 241 10.08 1.56 2.20
C VAL A 241 9.27 0.56 1.39
N TRP A 242 8.50 1.10 0.45
CA TRP A 242 7.64 0.33 -0.42
C TRP A 242 8.26 0.25 -1.82
N PHE A 243 8.89 -0.88 -2.16
CA PHE A 243 9.44 -1.17 -3.49
C PHE A 243 8.35 -1.66 -4.43
N ASP A 244 8.59 -1.56 -5.75
CA ASP A 244 7.59 -1.99 -6.71
C ASP A 244 8.17 -2.59 -7.99
N THR A 245 7.42 -3.51 -8.55
CA THR A 245 7.59 -4.14 -9.87
C THR A 245 9.04 -4.39 -10.28
N PRO A 246 9.77 -5.26 -9.57
CA PRO A 246 11.10 -5.68 -10.00
C PRO A 246 11.01 -6.46 -11.31
N THR A 247 12.04 -6.34 -12.12
CA THR A 247 12.23 -7.15 -13.33
C THR A 247 13.36 -8.17 -13.14
N ALA A 248 13.65 -8.96 -14.16
CA ALA A 248 14.78 -9.87 -14.15
C ALA A 248 16.14 -9.14 -14.03
N ASN A 249 16.19 -7.83 -14.27
CA ASN A 249 17.40 -7.03 -14.07
C ASN A 249 17.81 -6.91 -12.62
N MET A 250 16.83 -6.96 -11.68
CA MET A 250 17.13 -6.94 -10.24
C MET A 250 17.55 -8.33 -9.76
N THR A 251 18.81 -8.69 -10.06
CA THR A 251 19.43 -9.95 -9.62
C THR A 251 19.65 -9.97 -8.11
N PRO A 252 19.92 -11.15 -7.49
CA PRO A 252 20.26 -11.23 -6.06
C PRO A 252 21.43 -10.34 -5.65
N ASP A 253 22.49 -10.23 -6.48
CA ASP A 253 23.66 -9.39 -6.16
C ASP A 253 23.31 -7.89 -6.17
N ARG A 254 22.55 -7.44 -7.15
CA ARG A 254 22.11 -6.05 -7.25
C ARG A 254 21.14 -5.67 -6.11
N ALA A 255 20.22 -6.54 -5.78
CA ALA A 255 19.32 -6.34 -4.64
C ALA A 255 20.09 -6.31 -3.32
N ALA A 256 21.15 -7.11 -3.17
CA ALA A 256 22.02 -7.14 -1.99
C ALA A 256 22.69 -5.79 -1.70
N GLU A 257 23.00 -4.99 -2.72
CA GLU A 257 23.52 -3.64 -2.53
C GLU A 257 22.50 -2.73 -1.83
N ILE A 258 21.22 -2.80 -2.26
CA ILE A 258 20.13 -2.07 -1.61
C ILE A 258 19.89 -2.59 -0.19
N VAL A 259 19.87 -3.92 0.00
CA VAL A 259 19.71 -4.56 1.33
C VAL A 259 20.79 -4.10 2.30
N THR A 260 22.02 -3.91 1.82
CA THR A 260 23.12 -3.37 2.62
C THR A 260 22.81 -1.99 3.19
N LEU A 261 22.11 -1.13 2.44
CA LEU A 261 21.63 0.16 2.94
C LEU A 261 20.47 -0.02 3.94
N LEU A 262 19.49 -0.88 3.61
CA LEU A 262 18.33 -1.11 4.47
C LEU A 262 18.72 -1.66 5.84
N ASN A 263 19.73 -2.54 5.90
CA ASN A 263 20.25 -3.12 7.14
C ASN A 263 20.85 -2.08 8.11
N GLN A 264 21.20 -0.88 7.64
CA GLN A 264 21.64 0.23 8.50
C GLN A 264 20.48 0.86 9.28
N HIS A 265 19.23 0.50 8.96
CA HIS A 265 18.00 1.02 9.54
C HIS A 265 17.15 -0.10 10.15
N PRO A 266 17.53 -0.64 11.32
CA PRO A 266 16.93 -1.87 11.86
C PRO A 266 15.44 -1.78 12.22
N ASN A 267 14.88 -0.58 12.30
CA ASN A 267 13.46 -0.38 12.58
C ASN A 267 12.61 -0.21 11.31
N LEU A 268 13.24 -0.23 10.14
CA LEU A 268 12.57 -0.05 8.86
C LEU A 268 11.78 -1.32 8.48
N ILE A 269 10.60 -1.11 7.93
CA ILE A 269 9.78 -2.15 7.31
C ILE A 269 9.90 -2.01 5.79
N TRP A 270 10.06 -3.10 5.06
CA TRP A 270 10.03 -3.07 3.61
C TRP A 270 9.35 -4.32 3.04
N ASN A 271 8.78 -4.19 1.84
CA ASN A 271 7.90 -5.18 1.24
C ASN A 271 8.63 -6.20 0.34
N ASN A 272 7.90 -7.20 -0.15
CA ASN A 272 8.40 -8.30 -0.97
C ASN A 272 8.71 -7.92 -2.44
N ARG A 273 8.63 -6.63 -2.82
CA ARG A 273 8.81 -6.20 -4.21
C ARG A 273 10.19 -5.60 -4.52
N LEU A 274 11.19 -5.83 -3.68
CA LEU A 274 12.57 -5.41 -3.99
C LEU A 274 13.13 -6.14 -5.21
N GLY A 275 12.85 -7.42 -5.36
CA GLY A 275 13.47 -8.32 -6.35
C GLY A 275 14.62 -9.11 -5.75
N GLY A 276 15.39 -9.80 -6.61
CA GLY A 276 16.55 -10.59 -6.19
C GLY A 276 16.23 -11.71 -5.20
N SER A 277 14.99 -12.21 -5.20
CA SER A 277 14.49 -13.24 -4.27
C SER A 277 14.35 -12.80 -2.80
N TYR A 278 14.59 -11.53 -2.48
CA TYR A 278 14.37 -11.01 -1.13
C TYR A 278 12.90 -10.86 -0.81
N GLN A 279 12.49 -11.43 0.32
CA GLN A 279 11.07 -11.50 0.72
C GLN A 279 10.57 -10.26 1.50
N GLY A 280 11.49 -9.48 2.09
CA GLY A 280 11.12 -8.36 2.95
C GLY A 280 10.24 -8.77 4.14
N ASP A 281 9.56 -7.80 4.72
CA ASP A 281 8.69 -8.00 5.87
C ASP A 281 7.27 -8.41 5.51
N THR A 282 6.74 -7.87 4.41
CA THR A 282 5.32 -7.94 4.09
C THR A 282 5.07 -8.45 2.68
N GLU A 283 4.08 -9.33 2.55
CA GLU A 283 3.46 -9.62 1.26
C GLU A 283 2.53 -8.48 0.85
N THR A 284 2.45 -8.18 -0.45
CA THR A 284 1.67 -7.04 -0.96
C THR A 284 0.72 -7.44 -2.09
N PRO A 285 -0.37 -8.17 -1.78
CA PRO A 285 -1.42 -8.43 -2.76
C PRO A 285 -2.03 -7.10 -3.22
N GLU A 286 -2.18 -6.97 -4.53
CA GLU A 286 -2.65 -5.74 -5.16
C GLU A 286 -4.05 -5.89 -5.70
N GLN A 287 -4.96 -4.98 -5.30
CA GLN A 287 -6.38 -5.01 -5.68
C GLN A 287 -7.06 -6.35 -5.38
N TYR A 288 -6.54 -7.09 -4.42
CA TYR A 288 -6.96 -8.45 -4.10
C TYR A 288 -6.85 -8.70 -2.59
N ILE A 289 -7.83 -9.44 -2.05
CA ILE A 289 -7.81 -9.91 -0.66
C ILE A 289 -7.69 -11.43 -0.69
N PRO A 290 -6.53 -11.99 -0.30
CA PRO A 290 -6.37 -13.44 -0.25
C PRO A 290 -7.43 -14.08 0.65
N PRO A 291 -8.10 -15.17 0.22
CA PRO A 291 -9.18 -15.79 1.00
C PRO A 291 -8.79 -16.20 2.42
N GLN A 292 -7.53 -16.59 2.60
CA GLN A 292 -6.98 -17.03 3.89
C GLN A 292 -5.87 -16.10 4.43
N GLY A 293 -5.67 -14.91 3.82
CA GLY A 293 -4.51 -14.08 4.10
C GLY A 293 -3.21 -14.80 3.70
N PHE A 294 -2.12 -14.49 4.41
CA PHE A 294 -0.82 -15.16 4.28
C PHE A 294 -0.43 -15.79 5.62
N PRO A 295 -0.74 -17.07 5.85
CA PRO A 295 -0.39 -17.74 7.11
C PRO A 295 1.11 -17.65 7.42
N GLY A 296 1.45 -17.16 8.61
CA GLY A 296 2.84 -17.00 9.06
C GLY A 296 3.61 -15.80 8.49
N ARG A 297 3.00 -15.00 7.60
CA ARG A 297 3.58 -13.79 7.02
C ARG A 297 2.75 -12.56 7.36
N ASP A 298 3.39 -11.42 7.54
CA ASP A 298 2.72 -10.13 7.56
C ASP A 298 2.36 -9.72 6.12
N TRP A 299 1.24 -9.05 5.93
CA TRP A 299 0.78 -8.67 4.60
C TRP A 299 -0.06 -7.41 4.58
N GLU A 300 -0.05 -6.73 3.45
CA GLU A 300 -0.74 -5.49 3.21
C GLU A 300 -1.41 -5.51 1.85
N SER A 301 -2.73 -5.40 1.80
CA SER A 301 -3.42 -5.25 0.53
C SER A 301 -3.49 -3.79 0.13
N CYS A 302 -2.83 -3.45 -0.98
CA CYS A 302 -2.91 -2.12 -1.56
C CYS A 302 -4.03 -2.04 -2.60
N MET A 303 -4.90 -1.03 -2.46
CA MET A 303 -6.07 -0.86 -3.33
C MET A 303 -6.36 0.61 -3.62
N THR A 304 -7.00 0.85 -4.75
CA THR A 304 -7.48 2.17 -5.16
C THR A 304 -8.89 2.43 -4.66
N ILE A 305 -9.24 3.70 -4.46
CA ILE A 305 -10.62 4.15 -4.22
C ILE A 305 -11.44 4.09 -5.54
N ASN A 306 -10.77 4.33 -6.67
CA ASN A 306 -11.32 4.33 -8.02
C ASN A 306 -10.67 3.23 -8.90
N ALA A 307 -10.54 3.43 -10.21
CA ALA A 307 -9.95 2.47 -11.13
C ALA A 307 -8.46 2.72 -11.45
N THR A 308 -7.82 3.69 -10.78
CA THR A 308 -6.44 4.13 -11.05
C THR A 308 -5.69 4.48 -9.77
N TRP A 309 -4.35 4.43 -9.79
CA TRP A 309 -3.52 4.90 -8.68
C TRP A 309 -3.26 6.40 -8.79
N GLY A 310 -2.64 6.85 -9.90
CA GLY A 310 -2.45 8.26 -10.21
C GLY A 310 -3.72 8.91 -10.74
N TYR A 311 -3.83 10.22 -10.56
CA TYR A 311 -5.00 11.01 -10.96
C TYR A 311 -5.36 10.88 -12.46
N LYS A 312 -6.64 10.57 -12.73
CA LYS A 312 -7.26 10.63 -14.06
C LYS A 312 -8.51 11.47 -14.00
N SER A 313 -8.56 12.53 -14.78
CA SER A 313 -9.64 13.53 -14.72
C SER A 313 -11.02 12.98 -15.11
N TYR A 314 -11.06 11.92 -15.90
CA TYR A 314 -12.30 11.29 -16.38
C TYR A 314 -12.63 9.98 -15.65
N ASP A 315 -11.84 9.54 -14.68
CA ASP A 315 -12.18 8.37 -13.89
C ASP A 315 -13.19 8.75 -12.80
N THR A 316 -14.41 8.31 -13.00
CA THR A 316 -15.54 8.50 -12.08
C THR A 316 -15.98 7.20 -11.41
N ASN A 317 -15.25 6.11 -11.62
CA ASN A 317 -15.58 4.78 -11.11
C ASN A 317 -15.12 4.58 -9.67
N PHE A 318 -15.68 5.34 -8.76
CA PHE A 318 -15.34 5.26 -7.33
C PHE A 318 -16.09 4.12 -6.62
N LYS A 319 -15.37 3.31 -5.87
CA LYS A 319 -15.95 2.32 -4.95
C LYS A 319 -16.84 3.01 -3.91
N SER A 320 -17.91 2.36 -3.50
CA SER A 320 -18.75 2.86 -2.42
C SER A 320 -18.03 2.81 -1.08
N VAL A 321 -18.42 3.65 -0.13
CA VAL A 321 -17.91 3.60 1.25
C VAL A 321 -18.14 2.23 1.89
N GLU A 322 -19.28 1.61 1.60
CA GLU A 322 -19.57 0.25 2.07
C GLU A 322 -18.55 -0.77 1.54
N THR A 323 -18.21 -0.72 0.25
CA THR A 323 -17.18 -1.60 -0.34
C THR A 323 -15.83 -1.38 0.34
N LEU A 324 -15.42 -0.13 0.55
CA LEU A 324 -14.15 0.21 1.19
C LEU A 324 -14.10 -0.27 2.66
N LEU A 325 -15.20 -0.13 3.40
CA LEU A 325 -15.30 -0.64 4.77
C LEU A 325 -15.29 -2.18 4.81
N ARG A 326 -16.00 -2.85 3.90
CA ARG A 326 -15.98 -4.31 3.79
C ARG A 326 -14.56 -4.82 3.51
N ASN A 327 -13.82 -4.15 2.63
CA ASN A 327 -12.41 -4.49 2.36
C ASN A 327 -11.55 -4.35 3.63
N LEU A 328 -11.66 -3.22 4.35
CA LEU A 328 -10.92 -2.99 5.59
C LEU A 328 -11.22 -4.07 6.64
N ILE A 329 -12.48 -4.37 6.84
CA ILE A 329 -12.94 -5.39 7.80
C ILE A 329 -12.44 -6.78 7.39
N ASP A 330 -12.57 -7.13 6.11
CA ASP A 330 -12.15 -8.43 5.59
C ASP A 330 -10.63 -8.62 5.73
N ILE A 331 -9.84 -7.62 5.34
CA ILE A 331 -8.38 -7.62 5.50
C ILE A 331 -7.99 -7.77 6.98
N ALA A 332 -8.58 -6.98 7.87
CA ALA A 332 -8.30 -7.03 9.31
C ALA A 332 -8.65 -8.40 9.91
N SER A 333 -9.79 -9.00 9.50
CA SER A 333 -10.23 -10.31 9.95
C SER A 333 -9.26 -11.45 9.59
N LYS A 334 -8.41 -11.23 8.59
CA LYS A 334 -7.38 -12.16 8.09
C LYS A 334 -5.96 -11.76 8.54
N GLY A 335 -5.85 -10.72 9.37
CA GLY A 335 -4.59 -10.28 9.96
C GLY A 335 -3.74 -9.35 9.10
N GLY A 336 -4.27 -8.88 7.97
CA GLY A 336 -3.59 -7.95 7.08
C GLY A 336 -3.78 -6.48 7.43
N ASN A 337 -3.05 -5.63 6.71
CA ASN A 337 -3.24 -4.18 6.69
C ASN A 337 -3.90 -3.76 5.36
N TYR A 338 -4.68 -2.71 5.41
CA TYR A 338 -5.27 -2.08 4.24
C TYR A 338 -4.54 -0.78 3.91
N LEU A 339 -3.87 -0.72 2.75
CA LEU A 339 -3.22 0.47 2.23
C LEU A 339 -4.09 1.05 1.10
N LEU A 340 -4.89 2.08 1.43
CA LEU A 340 -5.89 2.65 0.54
C LEU A 340 -5.34 3.88 -0.17
N ASN A 341 -5.37 3.88 -1.50
CA ASN A 341 -4.77 4.90 -2.34
C ASN A 341 -5.64 6.13 -2.55
N VAL A 342 -4.98 7.29 -2.60
CA VAL A 342 -5.48 8.54 -3.14
C VAL A 342 -4.56 9.05 -4.24
N GLY A 343 -5.13 9.73 -5.24
CA GLY A 343 -4.39 10.29 -6.38
C GLY A 343 -4.54 11.82 -6.46
N PRO A 344 -3.66 12.62 -5.82
CA PRO A 344 -3.73 14.07 -5.93
C PRO A 344 -3.60 14.56 -7.38
N ASP A 345 -4.31 15.63 -7.71
CA ASP A 345 -4.23 16.30 -9.01
C ASP A 345 -2.92 17.07 -9.21
N SER A 346 -2.73 17.69 -10.36
CA SER A 346 -1.52 18.48 -10.67
C SER A 346 -1.36 19.75 -9.83
N LYS A 347 -2.37 20.13 -9.05
CA LYS A 347 -2.31 21.24 -8.08
C LYS A 347 -1.94 20.76 -6.68
N GLY A 348 -1.84 19.43 -6.46
CA GLY A 348 -1.53 18.82 -5.18
C GLY A 348 -2.75 18.61 -4.28
N VAL A 349 -3.96 18.59 -4.85
CA VAL A 349 -5.21 18.44 -4.12
C VAL A 349 -5.76 17.02 -4.28
N ILE A 350 -6.10 16.37 -3.17
CA ILE A 350 -6.83 15.10 -3.19
C ILE A 350 -8.25 15.36 -3.70
N PRO A 351 -8.74 14.63 -4.71
CA PRO A 351 -10.08 14.80 -5.25
C PRO A 351 -11.18 14.74 -4.17
N ALA A 352 -12.17 15.62 -4.26
CA ALA A 352 -13.26 15.70 -3.27
C ALA A 352 -13.97 14.34 -3.08
N ALA A 353 -14.20 13.62 -4.18
CA ALA A 353 -14.83 12.29 -4.13
C ALA A 353 -14.04 11.26 -3.32
N GLU A 354 -12.70 11.34 -3.29
CA GLU A 354 -11.85 10.49 -2.46
C GLU A 354 -11.88 10.98 -1.00
N ALA A 355 -11.71 12.28 -0.78
CA ALA A 355 -11.72 12.88 0.56
C ALA A 355 -13.03 12.63 1.32
N GLU A 356 -14.18 12.74 0.65
CA GLU A 356 -15.50 12.46 1.23
C GLU A 356 -15.64 11.01 1.67
N ARG A 357 -15.13 10.05 0.89
CA ARG A 357 -15.13 8.62 1.25
C ARG A 357 -14.27 8.35 2.47
N LEU A 358 -13.08 8.93 2.51
CA LEU A 358 -12.18 8.82 3.65
C LEU A 358 -12.80 9.38 4.93
N GLN A 359 -13.45 10.54 4.86
CA GLN A 359 -14.16 11.13 6.00
C GLN A 359 -15.30 10.24 6.49
N GLN A 360 -16.03 9.58 5.59
CA GLN A 360 -17.11 8.67 5.95
C GLN A 360 -16.57 7.38 6.60
N ILE A 361 -15.46 6.84 6.10
CA ILE A 361 -14.77 5.72 6.74
C ILE A 361 -14.34 6.11 8.16
N GLY A 362 -13.77 7.31 8.32
CA GLY A 362 -13.35 7.81 9.63
C GLY A 362 -14.51 7.93 10.63
N LYS A 363 -15.69 8.38 10.18
CA LYS A 363 -16.90 8.43 11.03
C LYS A 363 -17.33 7.03 11.51
N TRP A 364 -17.21 6.03 10.66
CA TRP A 364 -17.50 4.64 11.06
C TRP A 364 -16.45 4.12 12.05
N LEU A 365 -15.16 4.38 11.79
CA LEU A 365 -14.06 3.95 12.66
C LEU A 365 -14.04 4.66 14.03
N ALA A 366 -14.61 5.87 14.12
CA ALA A 366 -14.76 6.56 15.41
C ALA A 366 -15.66 5.79 16.39
N VAL A 367 -16.58 4.96 15.89
CA VAL A 367 -17.45 4.09 16.69
C VAL A 367 -16.90 2.66 16.76
N ASN A 368 -16.52 2.10 15.62
CA ASN A 368 -16.22 0.66 15.47
C ASN A 368 -14.70 0.36 15.46
N GLY A 369 -13.83 1.36 15.62
CA GLY A 369 -12.38 1.19 15.47
C GLY A 369 -11.76 0.23 16.47
N GLU A 370 -12.39 -0.03 17.63
CA GLU A 370 -11.88 -1.03 18.58
C GLU A 370 -11.89 -2.47 18.02
N ALA A 371 -12.77 -2.74 17.04
CA ALA A 371 -12.83 -4.02 16.34
C ALA A 371 -11.73 -4.17 15.28
N ILE A 372 -11.11 -3.06 14.86
CA ILE A 372 -10.13 -3.03 13.76
C ILE A 372 -8.70 -2.89 14.29
N TYR A 373 -8.43 -1.83 15.08
CA TYR A 373 -7.08 -1.54 15.54
C TYR A 373 -6.63 -2.48 16.66
N ASP A 374 -5.35 -2.90 16.59
CA ASP A 374 -4.76 -3.85 17.55
C ASP A 374 -5.60 -5.14 17.70
N SER A 375 -6.33 -5.48 16.64
CA SER A 375 -7.09 -6.72 16.57
C SER A 375 -6.24 -7.87 16.04
N LYS A 376 -6.63 -9.09 16.42
CA LYS A 376 -6.07 -10.33 15.90
C LYS A 376 -7.07 -10.98 14.93
N PRO A 377 -6.60 -11.87 14.06
CA PRO A 377 -7.46 -12.58 13.12
C PRO A 377 -8.61 -13.33 13.78
N THR A 378 -9.58 -13.70 12.96
CA THR A 378 -10.74 -14.50 13.36
C THR A 378 -10.36 -15.79 14.08
N LEU A 379 -11.17 -16.20 15.06
CA LEU A 379 -11.06 -17.50 15.72
C LEU A 379 -11.96 -18.59 15.07
N PHE A 380 -12.75 -18.22 14.06
CA PHE A 380 -13.68 -19.16 13.41
C PHE A 380 -13.01 -20.02 12.33
N GLY A 381 -11.70 -19.90 12.17
CA GLY A 381 -10.92 -20.60 11.15
C GLY A 381 -10.95 -19.92 9.78
N PRO A 382 -10.44 -20.61 8.74
CA PRO A 382 -10.43 -20.07 7.38
C PRO A 382 -11.84 -19.73 6.91
N GLU A 383 -11.95 -18.65 6.13
CA GLU A 383 -13.23 -18.28 5.54
C GLU A 383 -13.76 -19.40 4.64
N ALA A 384 -14.99 -19.82 4.87
CA ALA A 384 -15.67 -20.78 4.02
C ALA A 384 -16.19 -20.09 2.75
N GLY A 385 -16.01 -20.72 1.61
CA GLY A 385 -16.44 -20.22 0.31
C GLY A 385 -15.92 -21.06 -0.83
N ALA A 386 -16.09 -20.58 -2.03
CA ALA A 386 -15.60 -21.22 -3.26
C ALA A 386 -14.99 -20.20 -4.21
N LEU A 387 -14.02 -20.62 -5.03
CA LEU A 387 -13.53 -19.81 -6.15
C LEU A 387 -14.58 -19.81 -7.26
N SER A 388 -14.82 -18.62 -7.83
CA SER A 388 -15.69 -18.51 -9.02
C SER A 388 -15.04 -19.21 -10.20
N PRO A 389 -15.78 -20.05 -10.95
CA PRO A 389 -15.27 -20.66 -12.16
C PRO A 389 -15.24 -19.71 -13.36
N ILE A 390 -15.90 -18.54 -13.27
CA ILE A 390 -16.13 -17.62 -14.38
C ILE A 390 -15.77 -16.17 -14.07
N GLU A 391 -15.61 -15.79 -12.81
CA GLU A 391 -15.25 -14.43 -12.43
C GLU A 391 -13.82 -14.39 -11.92
N GLU A 392 -13.05 -13.45 -12.43
CA GLU A 392 -11.69 -13.16 -12.01
C GLU A 392 -11.66 -11.81 -11.28
N GLU A 393 -10.80 -11.71 -10.29
CA GLU A 393 -10.39 -10.44 -9.72
C GLU A 393 -9.26 -9.82 -10.56
N LYS A 394 -8.90 -8.58 -10.26
CA LYS A 394 -7.74 -7.97 -10.89
C LYS A 394 -6.51 -8.87 -10.71
N MET A 395 -5.60 -8.84 -11.66
CA MET A 395 -4.38 -9.67 -11.74
C MET A 395 -4.63 -11.16 -12.06
N GLY A 396 -5.81 -11.51 -12.62
CA GLY A 396 -6.10 -12.87 -13.08
C GLY A 396 -6.34 -13.89 -11.97
N ASN A 397 -6.53 -13.44 -10.72
CA ASN A 397 -6.90 -14.33 -9.63
C ASN A 397 -8.38 -14.70 -9.72
N PRO A 398 -8.74 -15.99 -9.56
CA PRO A 398 -10.14 -16.37 -9.47
C PRO A 398 -10.83 -15.65 -8.30
N LYS A 399 -12.01 -15.10 -8.55
CA LYS A 399 -12.78 -14.41 -7.52
C LYS A 399 -13.23 -15.39 -6.45
N PHE A 400 -12.93 -15.09 -5.20
CA PHE A 400 -13.43 -15.87 -4.08
C PHE A 400 -14.84 -15.41 -3.70
N ILE A 401 -15.79 -16.35 -3.63
CA ILE A 401 -17.16 -16.10 -3.21
C ILE A 401 -17.33 -16.64 -1.79
N PRO A 402 -17.36 -15.77 -0.76
CA PRO A 402 -17.49 -16.19 0.62
C PRO A 402 -18.91 -16.72 0.92
N SER A 403 -18.98 -17.74 1.74
CA SER A 403 -20.26 -18.25 2.28
C SER A 403 -20.79 -17.40 3.43
N TRP A 404 -19.94 -16.56 4.05
CA TRP A 404 -20.29 -15.74 5.19
C TRP A 404 -20.57 -14.30 4.78
N ASN A 405 -21.70 -13.76 5.22
CA ASN A 405 -22.01 -12.34 5.07
C ASN A 405 -21.61 -11.55 6.33
N TRP A 406 -20.50 -11.94 6.94
CA TRP A 406 -19.93 -11.33 8.13
C TRP A 406 -18.43 -11.63 8.22
N ARG A 407 -17.72 -10.88 9.05
CA ARG A 407 -16.32 -11.14 9.42
C ARG A 407 -16.17 -11.06 10.92
N SER A 408 -15.03 -11.52 11.42
CA SER A 408 -14.73 -11.34 12.83
C SER A 408 -13.26 -11.03 13.08
N THR A 409 -13.03 -10.26 14.13
CA THR A 409 -11.72 -10.00 14.71
C THR A 409 -11.77 -10.32 16.20
N THR A 410 -10.61 -10.38 16.84
CA THR A 410 -10.50 -10.62 18.28
C THR A 410 -9.56 -9.64 18.96
N LYS A 411 -9.86 -9.27 20.21
CA LYS A 411 -8.98 -8.47 21.05
C LYS A 411 -9.24 -8.79 22.51
N ALA A 412 -8.21 -9.23 23.22
CA ALA A 412 -8.31 -9.68 24.61
C ALA A 412 -9.38 -10.78 24.79
N ASP A 413 -10.41 -10.50 25.58
CA ASP A 413 -11.55 -11.39 25.85
C ASP A 413 -12.77 -11.14 24.98
N LYS A 414 -12.62 -10.30 23.94
CA LYS A 414 -13.70 -9.92 23.03
C LYS A 414 -13.56 -10.60 21.67
N ILE A 415 -14.69 -10.97 21.11
CA ILE A 415 -14.86 -11.31 19.69
C ILE A 415 -15.77 -10.25 19.09
N TYR A 416 -15.31 -9.59 18.04
CA TYR A 416 -16.11 -8.64 17.27
C TYR A 416 -16.64 -9.36 16.04
N ILE A 417 -17.92 -9.15 15.74
CA ILE A 417 -18.58 -9.70 14.55
C ILE A 417 -19.13 -8.53 13.74
N GLU A 418 -18.57 -8.30 12.56
CA GLU A 418 -19.04 -7.30 11.62
C GLU A 418 -20.01 -7.95 10.64
N ILE A 419 -21.30 -7.67 10.82
CA ILE A 419 -22.39 -8.21 9.99
C ILE A 419 -22.62 -7.23 8.83
N PHE A 420 -22.33 -7.65 7.60
CA PHE A 420 -22.42 -6.81 6.41
C PHE A 420 -23.85 -6.49 5.98
N THR A 421 -24.78 -7.38 6.27
CA THR A 421 -26.19 -7.16 6.02
C THR A 421 -26.97 -7.78 7.18
N TRP A 422 -27.67 -6.95 7.95
CA TRP A 422 -28.48 -7.43 9.05
C TRP A 422 -29.63 -8.29 8.52
N PRO A 423 -29.86 -9.51 9.06
CA PRO A 423 -30.91 -10.39 8.58
C PRO A 423 -32.28 -9.76 8.72
N GLY A 424 -33.14 -9.89 7.69
CA GLY A 424 -34.52 -9.40 7.72
C GLY A 424 -35.40 -10.05 8.79
N SER A 425 -35.00 -11.23 9.31
CA SER A 425 -35.64 -11.88 10.47
C SER A 425 -35.41 -11.15 11.79
N GLY A 426 -34.50 -10.16 11.83
CA GLY A 426 -34.09 -9.50 13.07
C GLY A 426 -33.17 -10.32 13.96
N SER A 427 -32.75 -11.52 13.52
CA SER A 427 -31.90 -12.43 14.28
C SER A 427 -30.68 -12.86 13.46
N PHE A 428 -29.51 -12.79 14.07
CA PHE A 428 -28.25 -13.32 13.52
C PHE A 428 -27.85 -14.57 14.32
N HIS A 429 -27.64 -15.70 13.64
CA HIS A 429 -27.24 -16.95 14.23
C HIS A 429 -25.77 -17.25 14.02
N LEU A 430 -24.98 -17.17 15.08
CA LEU A 430 -23.57 -17.54 15.06
C LEU A 430 -23.41 -19.02 15.37
N VAL A 431 -22.91 -19.79 14.41
CA VAL A 431 -22.69 -21.22 14.55
C VAL A 431 -21.43 -21.49 15.36
N LYS A 432 -21.58 -22.18 16.50
CA LYS A 432 -20.48 -22.67 17.35
C LYS A 432 -19.40 -21.58 17.65
N PRO A 433 -19.72 -20.60 18.52
CA PRO A 433 -18.68 -19.69 18.96
C PRO A 433 -17.53 -20.51 19.58
N PRO A 434 -16.25 -20.17 19.26
CA PRO A 434 -15.08 -20.96 19.67
C PRO A 434 -14.83 -20.94 21.19
N ARG A 435 -15.55 -20.08 21.92
CA ARG A 435 -15.48 -19.92 23.38
C ARG A 435 -16.89 -19.74 23.98
N LYS A 436 -17.03 -19.96 25.28
CA LYS A 436 -18.27 -19.70 26.00
C LYS A 436 -18.57 -18.20 26.00
N VAL A 437 -19.71 -17.82 25.46
CA VAL A 437 -20.22 -16.45 25.45
C VAL A 437 -20.80 -16.11 26.82
N THR A 438 -20.39 -14.98 27.39
CA THR A 438 -20.88 -14.44 28.67
C THR A 438 -21.86 -13.29 28.46
N SER A 439 -21.64 -12.46 27.46
CA SER A 439 -22.56 -11.39 27.05
C SER A 439 -22.35 -11.02 25.58
N ALA A 440 -23.31 -10.34 24.99
CA ALA A 440 -23.23 -9.79 23.64
C ALA A 440 -23.97 -8.44 23.57
N TYR A 441 -23.44 -7.48 22.81
CA TYR A 441 -24.04 -6.16 22.60
C TYR A 441 -23.62 -5.58 21.25
N LEU A 442 -24.32 -4.56 20.80
CA LEU A 442 -23.97 -3.76 19.61
C LEU A 442 -23.06 -2.60 20.02
N LEU A 443 -22.06 -2.27 19.18
CA LEU A 443 -21.27 -1.05 19.29
C LEU A 443 -22.05 0.18 18.82
#